data_08aa4bf94097a5a4e47274d33a4a4db6
#
_entry.id   08aa4bf94097a5a4e47274d33a4a4db6
#
_cell.length_a   1.000
_cell.length_b   1.000
_cell.length_c   1.000
_cell.angle_alpha   90.00
_cell.angle_beta   90.00
_cell.angle_gamma   90.00
#
_symmetry.space_group_name_H-M   'P 1'
#
loop_
_entity.id
_entity.type
_entity.pdbx_description
1 polymer ?
#
loop_
_entity_poly.entity_id
_entity_poly.type
_entity_poly.pdbx_seq_one_letter_code
_entity_poly.pdbx_strand_id
1 'polypeptide(L)'
;NPFPQDSVSLYFNVVGSEGRGGRAALAAFDDRSDGIADSHIAWEYWNGKSWRPLAPDDGTYGFTQSGFLSFVGPKDQRRDRRFGDNLYWLRARLEMGGYEDPPRVDAILTNAVYCENVTTYGDTPLGSSNGATNQAFRIPRAPILDGETLVVHEADKPHPAVIADLRERLGERAVIDGENGGAWVRWTPVDSFYDQSPTDRVYVKNITTGEVRFGDGVRGMIPPKGNKNVRAARYRTGGGSVGNVPANTIVSCKQNLSYVVSVTNPYPASGGCDMEDVEQAKLRAPHVLKARNRAVTLDDFEWLAREASNSVARVKCLP
;
A
#
# COMPACT_ATOMS: atom_id res chain seq x y z
N ASN A 1 -19.35 -22.13 18.60
CA ASN A 1 -18.63 -20.88 18.55
C ASN A 1 -18.73 -20.31 17.11
N PRO A 2 -19.28 -19.13 16.91
CA PRO A 2 -19.42 -18.55 15.57
C PRO A 2 -18.08 -18.08 15.01
N PHE A 3 -17.13 -17.76 15.88
CA PHE A 3 -15.81 -17.31 15.50
C PHE A 3 -14.80 -18.47 15.68
N PRO A 4 -14.01 -18.77 14.66
CA PRO A 4 -12.89 -19.69 14.81
C PRO A 4 -11.88 -19.13 15.83
N GLN A 5 -11.05 -20.01 16.39
CA GLN A 5 -9.91 -19.60 17.23
C GLN A 5 -8.75 -19.09 16.35
N ASP A 6 -9.09 -18.36 15.34
CA ASP A 6 -8.23 -17.77 14.34
C ASP A 6 -8.61 -16.31 14.18
N SER A 7 -7.90 -15.58 13.35
CA SER A 7 -8.20 -14.17 13.10
C SER A 7 -9.56 -14.02 12.42
N VAL A 8 -10.41 -13.19 13.00
CA VAL A 8 -11.70 -12.78 12.44
C VAL A 8 -11.65 -11.31 12.10
N SER A 9 -12.07 -10.96 10.90
CA SER A 9 -12.11 -9.56 10.45
C SER A 9 -13.54 -9.18 10.07
N LEU A 10 -14.00 -8.04 10.59
CA LEU A 10 -15.27 -7.40 10.27
C LEU A 10 -14.99 -6.04 9.65
N TYR A 11 -15.52 -5.76 8.48
CA TYR A 11 -15.40 -4.44 7.87
C TYR A 11 -16.58 -3.57 8.26
N PHE A 12 -16.28 -2.37 8.77
CA PHE A 12 -17.26 -1.35 9.13
C PHE A 12 -17.25 -0.25 8.08
N ASN A 13 -18.39 0.01 7.47
CA ASN A 13 -18.58 1.16 6.59
C ASN A 13 -19.16 2.33 7.40
N VAL A 14 -18.37 3.39 7.56
CA VAL A 14 -18.73 4.59 8.33
C VAL A 14 -19.08 5.71 7.36
N VAL A 15 -20.30 6.23 7.46
CA VAL A 15 -20.81 7.29 6.57
C VAL A 15 -20.11 8.62 6.87
N GLY A 16 -19.72 9.34 5.81
CA GLY A 16 -19.04 10.63 5.94
C GLY A 16 -17.51 10.52 6.11
N SER A 17 -16.97 9.30 6.11
CA SER A 17 -15.51 9.08 6.19
C SER A 17 -14.79 9.20 4.83
N GLU A 18 -15.51 9.31 3.73
CA GLU A 18 -14.94 9.26 2.36
C GLU A 18 -13.93 10.39 2.06
N GLY A 19 -13.99 11.52 2.78
CA GLY A 19 -12.99 12.60 2.68
C GLY A 19 -11.78 12.45 3.61
N ARG A 20 -11.82 11.49 4.56
CA ARG A 20 -10.78 11.31 5.59
C ARG A 20 -9.79 10.18 5.28
N GLY A 21 -10.11 9.31 4.33
CA GLY A 21 -9.24 8.19 3.92
C GLY A 21 -7.87 8.60 3.34
N GLY A 22 -7.74 9.84 2.83
CA GLY A 22 -6.45 10.41 2.43
C GLY A 22 -5.54 10.79 3.61
N ARG A 23 -6.08 10.88 4.82
CA ARG A 23 -5.33 11.23 6.02
C ARG A 23 -4.60 10.05 6.66
N ALA A 24 -5.04 8.82 6.44
CA ALA A 24 -4.35 7.64 6.97
C ALA A 24 -2.95 7.44 6.35
N ALA A 25 -2.75 7.87 5.10
CA ALA A 25 -1.43 7.88 4.47
C ALA A 25 -0.53 9.03 4.96
N LEU A 26 -1.11 10.14 5.44
CA LEU A 26 -0.38 11.28 6.00
C LEU A 26 -0.15 11.17 7.50
N ALA A 27 -1.00 10.45 8.25
CA ALA A 27 -0.84 10.23 9.69
C ALA A 27 0.38 9.36 10.05
N ALA A 28 0.98 8.66 9.08
CA ALA A 28 2.26 7.99 9.27
C ALA A 28 3.46 8.96 9.40
N PHE A 29 3.25 10.26 9.20
CA PHE A 29 4.30 11.28 9.26
C PHE A 29 4.09 12.37 10.33
N ASP A 30 2.98 12.39 11.07
CA ASP A 30 2.75 13.44 12.05
C ASP A 30 2.39 12.86 13.43
N ASP A 31 3.41 12.82 14.29
CA ASP A 31 3.32 12.46 15.72
C ASP A 31 2.73 13.63 16.56
N ARG A 32 1.85 14.44 15.98
CA ARG A 32 1.17 15.57 16.64
C ARG A 32 -0.31 15.59 16.32
N SER A 33 -1.07 14.69 16.96
CA SER A 33 -2.53 14.82 17.02
C SER A 33 -2.94 15.74 18.20
N ASP A 34 -2.66 17.02 18.09
CA ASP A 34 -3.28 18.00 18.97
C ASP A 34 -4.69 18.31 18.45
N GLY A 35 -5.73 17.81 19.12
CA GLY A 35 -7.06 18.37 19.07
C GLY A 35 -8.24 17.52 18.60
N ILE A 36 -8.07 16.23 18.29
CA ILE A 36 -9.23 15.33 18.18
C ILE A 36 -9.34 14.62 19.54
N ALA A 37 -10.44 14.85 20.26
CA ALA A 37 -10.74 14.07 21.46
C ALA A 37 -10.69 12.59 21.07
N ASP A 38 -9.67 11.88 21.55
CA ASP A 38 -9.50 10.45 21.31
C ASP A 38 -10.72 9.72 21.87
N SER A 39 -11.67 9.41 20.98
CA SER A 39 -12.82 8.61 21.34
C SER A 39 -12.35 7.18 21.56
N HIS A 40 -12.24 6.79 22.80
CA HIS A 40 -11.84 5.43 23.15
C HIS A 40 -13.05 4.50 23.17
N ILE A 41 -13.06 3.52 22.29
CA ILE A 41 -14.09 2.47 22.20
C ILE A 41 -13.59 1.21 22.90
N ALA A 42 -14.29 0.79 23.95
CA ALA A 42 -14.10 -0.52 24.56
C ALA A 42 -14.93 -1.57 23.79
N TRP A 43 -14.23 -2.52 23.19
CA TRP A 43 -14.84 -3.67 22.53
C TRP A 43 -14.99 -4.82 23.50
N GLU A 44 -16.16 -5.44 23.55
CA GLU A 44 -16.49 -6.47 24.51
C GLU A 44 -17.33 -7.57 23.87
N TYR A 45 -17.23 -8.79 24.39
CA TYR A 45 -18.04 -9.94 24.02
C TYR A 45 -18.77 -10.53 25.23
N TRP A 46 -19.87 -11.23 24.99
CA TRP A 46 -20.64 -11.89 26.05
C TRP A 46 -20.17 -13.33 26.26
N ASN A 47 -19.79 -13.67 27.52
CA ASN A 47 -19.33 -15.02 27.86
C ASN A 47 -20.39 -15.91 28.53
N GLY A 48 -21.64 -15.47 28.60
CA GLY A 48 -22.76 -16.15 29.28
C GLY A 48 -23.01 -15.64 30.69
N LYS A 49 -22.10 -14.88 31.30
CA LYS A 49 -22.22 -14.33 32.65
C LYS A 49 -21.99 -12.82 32.69
N SER A 50 -21.01 -12.34 31.96
CA SER A 50 -20.60 -10.94 31.94
C SER A 50 -20.04 -10.55 30.59
N TRP A 51 -19.97 -9.25 30.34
CA TRP A 51 -19.19 -8.67 29.26
C TRP A 51 -17.71 -8.79 29.59
N ARG A 52 -16.95 -9.28 28.63
CA ARG A 52 -15.49 -9.44 28.71
C ARG A 52 -14.81 -8.58 27.65
N PRO A 53 -13.68 -7.98 27.99
CA PRO A 53 -12.95 -7.19 27.02
C PRO A 53 -12.50 -8.04 25.85
N LEU A 54 -12.68 -7.50 24.64
CA LEU A 54 -12.10 -7.97 23.41
C LEU A 54 -11.02 -6.95 23.05
N ALA A 55 -9.82 -7.40 22.78
CA ALA A 55 -8.70 -6.54 22.34
C ALA A 55 -8.51 -6.69 20.83
N PRO A 56 -9.29 -5.99 20.01
CA PRO A 56 -9.16 -6.04 18.58
C PRO A 56 -8.09 -5.06 18.10
N ASP A 57 -7.58 -5.30 16.90
CA ASP A 57 -6.96 -4.27 16.07
C ASP A 57 -8.09 -3.48 15.41
N ASP A 58 -8.29 -2.23 15.84
CA ASP A 58 -9.40 -1.36 15.40
C ASP A 58 -8.93 -0.38 14.33
N GLY A 59 -8.99 -0.79 13.06
CA GLY A 59 -8.73 0.05 11.90
C GLY A 59 -9.81 1.11 11.63
N THR A 60 -10.89 1.18 12.44
CA THR A 60 -11.88 2.25 12.33
C THR A 60 -11.48 3.49 13.12
N TYR A 61 -10.46 3.38 13.98
CA TYR A 61 -10.04 4.44 14.90
C TYR A 61 -11.23 5.03 15.67
N GLY A 62 -11.98 4.13 16.33
CA GLY A 62 -13.17 4.54 17.07
C GLY A 62 -14.29 5.07 16.18
N PHE A 63 -14.54 4.47 15.03
CA PHE A 63 -15.56 4.87 14.04
C PHE A 63 -15.35 6.26 13.41
N THR A 64 -14.12 6.77 13.40
CA THR A 64 -13.80 8.01 12.68
C THR A 64 -13.60 7.79 11.18
N GLN A 65 -13.38 6.55 10.77
CA GLN A 65 -13.24 6.14 9.37
C GLN A 65 -13.77 4.71 9.14
N SER A 66 -14.01 4.37 7.87
CA SER A 66 -14.29 2.99 7.47
C SER A 66 -13.04 2.13 7.61
N GLY A 67 -13.17 0.91 8.13
CA GLY A 67 -12.00 0.06 8.38
C GLY A 67 -12.35 -1.33 8.86
N PHE A 68 -11.33 -2.15 9.02
CA PHE A 68 -11.45 -3.48 9.59
C PHE A 68 -11.28 -3.47 11.10
N LEU A 69 -12.13 -4.25 11.76
CA LEU A 69 -11.95 -4.68 13.14
C LEU A 69 -11.46 -6.13 13.11
N SER A 70 -10.23 -6.37 13.53
CA SER A 70 -9.63 -7.71 13.52
C SER A 70 -9.37 -8.21 14.94
N PHE A 71 -9.80 -9.44 15.23
CA PHE A 71 -9.64 -10.03 16.57
C PHE A 71 -9.55 -11.55 16.49
N VAL A 72 -9.04 -12.17 17.55
CA VAL A 72 -9.05 -13.62 17.73
C VAL A 72 -10.37 -14.04 18.38
N GLY A 73 -11.05 -15.03 17.81
CA GLY A 73 -12.36 -15.49 18.30
C GLY A 73 -12.28 -15.99 19.75
N PRO A 74 -13.11 -15.45 20.68
CA PRO A 74 -13.10 -15.85 22.09
C PRO A 74 -13.53 -17.30 22.29
N LYS A 75 -12.83 -18.04 23.16
CA LYS A 75 -13.14 -19.46 23.43
C LYS A 75 -14.39 -19.68 24.26
N ASP A 76 -14.68 -18.76 25.16
CA ASP A 76 -15.74 -18.84 26.16
C ASP A 76 -16.99 -18.03 25.82
N GLN A 77 -17.10 -17.53 24.59
CA GLN A 77 -18.30 -16.84 24.11
C GLN A 77 -19.52 -17.74 24.18
N ARG A 78 -20.66 -17.20 24.65
CA ARG A 78 -21.92 -17.90 24.79
C ARG A 78 -23.06 -17.13 24.15
N ARG A 79 -24.08 -17.90 23.69
CA ARG A 79 -25.33 -17.30 23.23
C ARG A 79 -26.13 -16.74 24.41
N ASP A 80 -26.83 -15.68 24.15
CA ASP A 80 -27.80 -15.10 25.12
C ASP A 80 -28.98 -14.53 24.34
N ARG A 81 -30.14 -14.55 24.97
CA ARG A 81 -31.36 -14.01 24.39
C ARG A 81 -31.50 -12.54 24.75
N ARG A 82 -31.13 -11.68 23.80
CA ARG A 82 -31.26 -10.23 23.91
C ARG A 82 -31.98 -9.70 22.68
N PHE A 83 -32.77 -8.64 22.86
CA PHE A 83 -33.53 -8.01 21.78
C PHE A 83 -34.39 -8.98 20.95
N GLY A 84 -34.83 -10.09 21.55
CA GLY A 84 -35.66 -11.09 20.91
C GLY A 84 -34.94 -12.31 20.35
N ASP A 85 -33.65 -12.21 20.08
CA ASP A 85 -32.85 -13.22 19.42
C ASP A 85 -31.81 -13.91 20.31
N ASN A 86 -31.62 -15.22 20.11
CA ASN A 86 -30.62 -16.01 20.84
C ASN A 86 -29.31 -16.09 20.02
N LEU A 87 -28.46 -15.08 20.16
CA LEU A 87 -27.26 -14.87 19.37
C LEU A 87 -26.00 -14.76 20.23
N TYR A 88 -24.85 -14.72 19.57
CA TYR A 88 -23.58 -14.33 20.17
C TYR A 88 -23.42 -12.81 20.03
N TRP A 89 -23.07 -12.17 21.13
CA TRP A 89 -23.10 -10.72 21.21
C TRP A 89 -21.69 -10.13 21.32
N LEU A 90 -21.43 -9.15 20.49
CA LEU A 90 -20.32 -8.20 20.58
C LEU A 90 -20.91 -6.82 20.84
N ARG A 91 -20.21 -5.98 21.58
CA ARG A 91 -20.58 -4.57 21.72
C ARG A 91 -19.37 -3.65 21.64
N ALA A 92 -19.60 -2.50 21.07
CA ALA A 92 -18.73 -1.34 21.16
C ALA A 92 -19.33 -0.39 22.22
N ARG A 93 -18.53 0.04 23.17
CA ARG A 93 -18.93 0.97 24.21
C ARG A 93 -17.97 2.16 24.23
N LEU A 94 -18.51 3.37 24.09
CA LEU A 94 -17.72 4.57 24.26
C LEU A 94 -17.27 4.65 25.73
N GLU A 95 -15.99 4.62 25.99
CA GLU A 95 -15.39 4.62 27.33
C GLU A 95 -14.90 6.01 27.72
N MET A 96 -14.25 6.68 26.82
CA MET A 96 -13.77 8.07 26.99
C MET A 96 -13.94 8.85 25.70
N GLY A 97 -13.96 10.18 25.83
CA GLY A 97 -14.07 11.11 24.71
C GLY A 97 -15.52 11.32 24.27
N GLY A 98 -15.67 11.88 23.09
CA GLY A 98 -16.96 12.16 22.47
C GLY A 98 -16.79 12.46 20.99
N TYR A 99 -17.91 12.49 20.30
CA TYR A 99 -17.98 12.88 18.89
C TYR A 99 -18.72 14.20 18.81
N GLU A 100 -18.27 15.13 18.01
CA GLU A 100 -19.05 16.33 17.66
C GLU A 100 -20.31 15.91 16.93
N ASP A 101 -20.14 15.03 15.92
CA ASP A 101 -21.24 14.38 15.22
C ASP A 101 -21.16 12.87 15.47
N PRO A 102 -22.25 12.22 15.93
CA PRO A 102 -22.27 10.78 16.15
C PRO A 102 -21.88 10.00 14.88
N PRO A 103 -20.98 9.01 14.97
CA PRO A 103 -20.61 8.20 13.82
C PRO A 103 -21.82 7.37 13.35
N ARG A 104 -21.97 7.29 12.04
CA ARG A 104 -23.05 6.51 11.41
C ARG A 104 -22.43 5.32 10.70
N VAL A 105 -22.70 4.12 11.18
CA VAL A 105 -22.30 2.87 10.54
C VAL A 105 -23.43 2.44 9.60
N ASP A 106 -23.13 2.41 8.30
CA ASP A 106 -24.06 1.99 7.24
C ASP A 106 -24.16 0.47 7.14
N ALA A 107 -23.02 -0.21 7.20
CA ALA A 107 -22.95 -1.66 7.13
C ALA A 107 -21.78 -2.25 7.91
N ILE A 108 -21.97 -3.50 8.34
CA ILE A 108 -20.92 -4.36 8.88
C ILE A 108 -20.83 -5.57 7.95
N LEU A 109 -19.69 -5.74 7.28
CA LEU A 109 -19.48 -6.81 6.32
C LEU A 109 -18.57 -7.88 6.90
N THR A 110 -18.97 -9.13 6.74
CA THR A 110 -18.16 -10.32 7.06
C THR A 110 -17.50 -10.82 5.77
N ASN A 111 -16.38 -11.55 5.91
CA ASN A 111 -15.65 -12.11 4.76
C ASN A 111 -15.26 -11.06 3.72
N ALA A 112 -14.97 -9.85 4.17
CA ALA A 112 -14.52 -8.76 3.32
C ALA A 112 -12.99 -8.75 3.24
N VAL A 113 -12.46 -8.28 2.11
CA VAL A 113 -11.02 -8.05 1.88
C VAL A 113 -10.83 -6.77 1.08
N TYR A 114 -9.73 -6.07 1.31
CA TYR A 114 -9.34 -4.98 0.43
C TYR A 114 -8.83 -5.53 -0.91
N CYS A 115 -9.26 -4.91 -1.99
CA CYS A 115 -8.78 -5.19 -3.33
C CYS A 115 -8.18 -3.92 -3.95
N GLU A 116 -7.08 -4.11 -4.65
CA GLU A 116 -6.43 -3.05 -5.44
C GLU A 116 -6.48 -3.43 -6.93
N ASN A 117 -6.56 -2.42 -7.80
CA ASN A 117 -6.42 -2.64 -9.24
C ASN A 117 -4.96 -2.89 -9.60
N VAL A 118 -4.46 -4.08 -9.30
CA VAL A 118 -3.06 -4.46 -9.46
C VAL A 118 -2.94 -5.86 -10.04
N THR A 119 -2.07 -6.01 -11.04
CA THR A 119 -1.64 -7.32 -11.52
C THR A 119 -0.17 -7.54 -11.18
N THR A 120 0.13 -8.64 -10.49
CA THR A 120 1.50 -9.04 -10.15
C THR A 120 2.04 -10.02 -11.17
N TYR A 121 3.23 -9.76 -11.65
CA TYR A 121 4.01 -10.63 -12.54
C TYR A 121 5.27 -11.08 -11.82
N GLY A 122 5.64 -12.34 -12.03
CA GLY A 122 6.86 -12.93 -11.47
C GLY A 122 7.82 -13.38 -12.56
N ASP A 123 9.06 -13.57 -12.20
CA ASP A 123 10.16 -14.19 -12.97
C ASP A 123 10.17 -13.87 -14.48
N THR A 124 10.13 -12.59 -14.80
CA THR A 124 10.10 -12.12 -16.18
C THR A 124 11.51 -11.80 -16.66
N PRO A 125 12.08 -12.52 -17.65
CA PRO A 125 13.38 -12.21 -18.21
C PRO A 125 13.30 -10.89 -19.00
N LEU A 126 14.23 -9.97 -18.72
CA LEU A 126 14.32 -8.69 -19.40
C LEU A 126 15.35 -8.72 -20.53
N GLY A 127 16.38 -9.54 -20.41
CA GLY A 127 17.39 -9.68 -21.45
C GLY A 127 18.74 -10.19 -20.97
N SER A 128 19.72 -10.06 -21.86
CA SER A 128 21.09 -10.48 -21.67
C SER A 128 22.01 -9.25 -21.57
N SER A 129 22.76 -9.15 -20.49
CA SER A 129 23.78 -8.09 -20.40
C SER A 129 24.98 -8.42 -21.28
N ASN A 130 25.45 -7.46 -22.03
CA ASN A 130 26.67 -7.53 -22.82
C ASN A 130 27.89 -6.94 -22.10
N GLY A 131 27.72 -6.41 -20.87
CA GLY A 131 28.79 -5.76 -20.12
C GLY A 131 29.10 -4.33 -20.55
N ALA A 132 28.29 -3.72 -21.42
CA ALA A 132 28.47 -2.32 -21.80
C ALA A 132 27.93 -1.36 -20.72
N THR A 133 28.39 -0.11 -20.78
CA THR A 133 27.92 0.98 -19.93
C THR A 133 26.49 1.41 -20.28
N ASN A 134 25.73 1.92 -19.30
CA ASN A 134 24.42 2.52 -19.51
C ASN A 134 23.41 1.60 -20.23
N GLN A 135 23.47 0.30 -20.01
CA GLN A 135 22.53 -0.63 -20.62
C GLN A 135 21.11 -0.34 -20.14
N ALA A 136 20.17 -0.37 -21.09
CA ALA A 136 18.76 -0.25 -20.81
C ALA A 136 18.03 -1.53 -21.15
N PHE A 137 17.10 -1.93 -20.28
CA PHE A 137 16.17 -3.04 -20.47
C PHE A 137 14.76 -2.52 -20.29
N ARG A 138 13.77 -3.27 -20.74
CA ARG A 138 12.38 -2.87 -20.62
C ARG A 138 11.57 -3.95 -19.92
N ILE A 139 10.85 -3.57 -18.87
CA ILE A 139 9.81 -4.38 -18.27
C ILE A 139 8.61 -4.36 -19.23
N PRO A 140 8.07 -5.54 -19.64
CA PRO A 140 7.15 -5.63 -20.78
C PRO A 140 5.82 -4.89 -20.56
N ARG A 141 5.41 -4.71 -19.32
CA ARG A 141 4.11 -4.10 -18.96
C ARG A 141 4.31 -2.91 -18.06
N ALA A 142 3.87 -1.77 -18.53
CA ALA A 142 3.92 -0.48 -17.86
C ALA A 142 2.49 0.09 -17.79
N PRO A 143 2.16 1.03 -16.87
CA PRO A 143 3.07 1.59 -15.87
C PRO A 143 3.45 0.57 -14.79
N ILE A 144 4.63 0.76 -14.18
CA ILE A 144 5.13 -0.08 -13.11
C ILE A 144 4.75 0.57 -11.77
N LEU A 145 4.17 -0.21 -10.85
CA LEU A 145 3.92 0.21 -9.49
C LEU A 145 5.14 -0.09 -8.61
N ASP A 146 5.30 0.69 -7.55
CA ASP A 146 6.41 0.49 -6.61
C ASP A 146 6.43 -0.89 -5.96
N GLY A 147 7.62 -1.32 -5.54
CA GLY A 147 7.86 -2.61 -4.92
C GLY A 147 8.26 -3.70 -5.91
N GLU A 148 8.75 -3.33 -7.08
CA GLU A 148 9.39 -4.27 -8.00
C GLU A 148 10.69 -4.83 -7.42
N THR A 149 11.03 -6.03 -7.86
CA THR A 149 12.29 -6.70 -7.49
C THR A 149 13.01 -7.08 -8.76
N LEU A 150 14.15 -6.44 -9.00
CA LEU A 150 15.03 -6.74 -10.11
C LEU A 150 16.20 -7.56 -9.61
N VAL A 151 16.55 -8.62 -10.35
CA VAL A 151 17.69 -9.48 -10.05
C VAL A 151 18.58 -9.63 -11.27
N VAL A 152 19.87 -9.69 -11.02
CA VAL A 152 20.87 -9.98 -12.05
C VAL A 152 21.64 -11.22 -11.64
N HIS A 153 21.83 -12.14 -12.57
CA HIS A 153 22.68 -13.31 -12.35
C HIS A 153 24.14 -12.92 -12.53
N GLU A 154 24.92 -13.11 -11.48
CA GLU A 154 26.37 -12.91 -11.45
C GLU A 154 27.04 -14.27 -11.47
N ALA A 155 27.85 -14.55 -12.50
CA ALA A 155 28.54 -15.84 -12.65
C ALA A 155 29.53 -16.08 -11.50
N ASP A 156 30.21 -15.02 -11.06
CA ASP A 156 31.05 -15.03 -9.88
C ASP A 156 30.23 -14.55 -8.68
N LYS A 157 30.08 -15.41 -7.68
CA LYS A 157 29.37 -15.03 -6.46
C LYS A 157 30.05 -13.82 -5.80
N PRO A 158 29.28 -12.85 -5.31
CA PRO A 158 29.82 -11.77 -4.50
C PRO A 158 30.57 -12.30 -3.27
N HIS A 159 31.56 -11.54 -2.80
CA HIS A 159 32.29 -11.89 -1.58
C HIS A 159 31.32 -12.09 -0.40
N PRO A 160 31.57 -13.05 0.52
CA PRO A 160 30.68 -13.34 1.64
C PRO A 160 30.28 -12.12 2.48
N ALA A 161 31.19 -11.16 2.67
CA ALA A 161 30.89 -9.92 3.37
C ALA A 161 29.84 -9.06 2.64
N VAL A 162 29.89 -9.01 1.29
CA VAL A 162 28.90 -8.30 0.46
C VAL A 162 27.54 -9.02 0.51
N ILE A 163 27.55 -10.35 0.50
CA ILE A 163 26.32 -11.14 0.65
C ILE A 163 25.64 -10.88 1.99
N ALA A 164 26.44 -10.82 3.08
CA ALA A 164 25.92 -10.52 4.41
C ALA A 164 25.29 -9.12 4.46
N ASP A 165 25.96 -8.10 3.95
CA ASP A 165 25.44 -6.73 3.87
C ASP A 165 24.15 -6.63 3.02
N LEU A 166 24.14 -7.29 1.86
CA LEU A 166 22.94 -7.32 1.01
C LEU A 166 21.75 -8.00 1.71
N ARG A 167 21.99 -9.08 2.46
CA ARG A 167 20.93 -9.76 3.21
C ARG A 167 20.43 -8.95 4.37
N GLU A 168 21.32 -8.27 5.09
CA GLU A 168 20.94 -7.38 6.19
C GLU A 168 20.04 -6.23 5.68
N ARG A 169 20.40 -5.60 4.56
CA ARG A 169 19.65 -4.45 4.01
C ARG A 169 18.38 -4.84 3.24
N LEU A 170 18.40 -5.93 2.48
CA LEU A 170 17.35 -6.28 1.51
C LEU A 170 16.64 -7.60 1.85
N GLY A 171 17.00 -8.25 2.96
CA GLY A 171 16.45 -9.51 3.43
C GLY A 171 17.16 -10.75 2.87
N GLU A 172 16.89 -11.91 3.45
CA GLU A 172 17.55 -13.18 3.12
C GLU A 172 17.52 -13.56 1.64
N ARG A 173 16.48 -13.15 0.92
CA ARG A 173 16.31 -13.40 -0.51
C ARG A 173 17.05 -12.42 -1.42
N ALA A 174 17.87 -11.55 -0.87
CA ALA A 174 18.67 -10.60 -1.66
C ALA A 174 19.71 -11.30 -2.53
N VAL A 175 20.21 -12.46 -2.11
CA VAL A 175 21.15 -13.28 -2.88
C VAL A 175 20.68 -14.73 -2.83
N ILE A 176 20.40 -15.30 -4.00
CA ILE A 176 19.94 -16.68 -4.18
C ILE A 176 20.93 -17.39 -5.10
N ASP A 177 21.35 -18.58 -4.70
CA ASP A 177 22.28 -19.38 -5.51
C ASP A 177 21.67 -19.75 -6.86
N GLY A 178 22.45 -19.61 -7.92
CA GLY A 178 22.06 -19.98 -9.28
C GLY A 178 22.23 -21.49 -9.53
N GLU A 179 21.35 -22.07 -10.36
CA GLU A 179 21.36 -23.52 -10.69
C GLU A 179 22.67 -23.99 -11.34
N ASN A 180 23.33 -23.14 -12.12
CA ASN A 180 24.55 -23.43 -12.84
C ASN A 180 25.80 -22.75 -12.24
N GLY A 181 25.80 -22.50 -10.96
CA GLY A 181 26.79 -21.68 -10.28
C GLY A 181 26.45 -20.19 -10.30
N GLY A 182 27.30 -19.36 -9.66
CA GLY A 182 27.01 -17.95 -9.48
C GLY A 182 25.84 -17.68 -8.53
N ALA A 183 25.28 -16.50 -8.60
CA ALA A 183 24.14 -16.10 -7.78
C ALA A 183 23.22 -15.12 -8.49
N TRP A 184 21.92 -15.18 -8.22
CA TRP A 184 20.96 -14.12 -8.51
C TRP A 184 21.03 -13.09 -7.39
N VAL A 185 21.42 -11.89 -7.74
CA VAL A 185 21.60 -10.80 -6.79
C VAL A 185 20.55 -9.73 -7.03
N ARG A 186 19.89 -9.30 -5.96
CA ARG A 186 18.90 -8.21 -6.02
C ARG A 186 19.62 -6.88 -6.19
N TRP A 187 19.15 -6.09 -7.14
CA TRP A 187 19.58 -4.73 -7.39
C TRP A 187 18.54 -3.75 -6.84
N THR A 188 18.98 -2.55 -6.47
CA THR A 188 18.14 -1.56 -5.78
C THR A 188 17.78 -0.41 -6.71
N PRO A 189 16.51 0.01 -6.80
CA PRO A 189 16.13 1.21 -7.53
C PRO A 189 16.67 2.46 -6.85
N VAL A 190 17.13 3.41 -7.63
CA VAL A 190 17.54 4.74 -7.20
C VAL A 190 16.95 5.79 -8.15
N ASP A 191 16.75 7.02 -7.65
CA ASP A 191 16.24 8.10 -8.48
C ASP A 191 17.28 8.64 -9.45
N SER A 192 18.56 8.55 -9.06
CA SER A 192 19.69 9.06 -9.82
C SER A 192 20.97 8.29 -9.51
N PHE A 193 21.88 8.21 -10.46
CA PHE A 193 23.21 7.65 -10.24
C PHE A 193 24.20 8.62 -9.58
N TYR A 194 23.80 9.84 -9.24
CA TYR A 194 24.70 10.92 -8.85
C TYR A 194 25.61 10.55 -7.67
N ASP A 195 25.08 9.95 -6.62
CA ASP A 195 25.82 9.60 -5.40
C ASP A 195 26.19 8.11 -5.30
N GLN A 196 26.21 7.39 -6.44
CA GLN A 196 26.45 5.97 -6.46
C GLN A 196 27.91 5.62 -6.71
N SER A 197 28.39 4.58 -6.03
CA SER A 197 29.76 4.03 -6.21
C SER A 197 29.82 3.04 -7.38
N PRO A 198 31.01 2.79 -7.96
CA PRO A 198 31.18 1.83 -9.06
C PRO A 198 30.73 0.40 -8.75
N THR A 199 30.68 0.04 -7.46
CA THR A 199 30.30 -1.30 -6.98
C THR A 199 28.85 -1.43 -6.55
N ASP A 200 28.09 -0.31 -6.57
CA ASP A 200 26.70 -0.31 -6.12
C ASP A 200 25.79 -0.97 -7.16
N ARG A 201 25.03 -1.97 -6.69
CA ARG A 201 24.07 -2.72 -7.47
C ARG A 201 22.75 -1.96 -7.55
N VAL A 202 22.74 -0.94 -8.42
CA VAL A 202 21.63 0.01 -8.54
C VAL A 202 21.16 0.16 -9.97
N TYR A 203 19.91 0.56 -10.14
CA TYR A 203 19.32 0.92 -11.42
C TYR A 203 18.37 2.11 -11.27
N VAL A 204 18.20 2.86 -12.34
CA VAL A 204 17.18 3.91 -12.48
C VAL A 204 16.03 3.34 -13.29
N LYS A 205 14.80 3.58 -12.86
CA LYS A 205 13.58 3.14 -13.55
C LYS A 205 12.76 4.31 -14.06
N ASN A 206 12.14 4.13 -15.21
CA ASN A 206 11.05 4.96 -15.67
C ASN A 206 9.75 4.18 -15.49
N ILE A 207 8.94 4.59 -14.53
CA ILE A 207 7.70 3.89 -14.16
C ILE A 207 6.66 3.91 -15.29
N THR A 208 6.64 4.97 -16.11
CA THR A 208 5.70 5.14 -17.20
C THR A 208 6.00 4.23 -18.38
N THR A 209 7.29 4.13 -18.76
CA THR A 209 7.70 3.38 -19.95
C THR A 209 8.11 1.94 -19.64
N GLY A 210 8.40 1.64 -18.37
CA GLY A 210 8.97 0.36 -17.96
C GLY A 210 10.47 0.24 -18.23
N GLU A 211 11.15 1.32 -18.66
CA GLU A 211 12.59 1.30 -18.91
C GLU A 211 13.37 1.21 -17.60
N VAL A 212 14.34 0.33 -17.57
CA VAL A 212 15.31 0.14 -16.48
C VAL A 212 16.68 0.38 -17.04
N ARG A 213 17.42 1.33 -16.48
CA ARG A 213 18.79 1.68 -16.91
C ARG A 213 19.78 1.37 -15.80
N PHE A 214 20.89 0.78 -16.17
CA PHE A 214 21.99 0.44 -15.28
C PHE A 214 23.13 1.47 -15.33
N GLY A 215 24.02 1.41 -14.35
CA GLY A 215 25.17 2.30 -14.24
C GLY A 215 26.21 2.16 -15.36
N ASP A 216 27.18 3.06 -15.32
CA ASP A 216 28.26 3.16 -16.30
C ASP A 216 29.59 2.56 -15.81
N GLY A 217 29.61 2.02 -14.58
CA GLY A 217 30.83 1.50 -13.95
C GLY A 217 31.65 2.55 -13.19
N VAL A 218 31.27 3.82 -13.28
CA VAL A 218 31.79 4.93 -12.46
C VAL A 218 30.74 5.30 -11.41
N ARG A 219 29.49 5.36 -11.85
CA ARG A 219 28.32 5.64 -11.00
C ARG A 219 27.31 4.50 -11.17
N GLY A 220 27.36 3.58 -10.22
CA GLY A 220 26.62 2.35 -10.29
C GLY A 220 27.31 1.26 -11.13
N MET A 221 27.18 0.04 -10.65
CA MET A 221 27.81 -1.14 -11.26
C MET A 221 27.21 -1.43 -12.65
N ILE A 222 28.05 -1.91 -13.58
CA ILE A 222 27.59 -2.47 -14.86
C ILE A 222 27.13 -3.92 -14.59
N PRO A 223 25.95 -4.34 -15.07
CA PRO A 223 25.56 -5.75 -14.99
C PRO A 223 26.58 -6.64 -15.68
N PRO A 224 27.07 -7.70 -15.05
CA PRO A 224 28.07 -8.59 -15.67
C PRO A 224 27.49 -9.21 -16.95
N LYS A 225 28.38 -9.52 -17.89
CA LYS A 225 27.99 -10.17 -19.13
C LYS A 225 27.34 -11.53 -18.86
N GLY A 226 26.20 -11.79 -19.48
CA GLY A 226 25.52 -13.06 -19.31
C GLY A 226 24.30 -13.23 -20.21
N ASN A 227 23.86 -14.47 -20.40
CA ASN A 227 22.70 -14.78 -21.21
C ASN A 227 21.44 -14.81 -20.32
N LYS A 228 20.41 -14.03 -20.69
CA LYS A 228 19.14 -13.90 -19.94
C LYS A 228 19.35 -13.68 -18.44
N ASN A 229 20.41 -12.95 -18.13
CA ASN A 229 20.87 -12.75 -16.76
C ASN A 229 20.27 -11.52 -16.07
N VAL A 230 19.42 -10.75 -16.76
CA VAL A 230 18.66 -9.65 -16.14
C VAL A 230 17.18 -10.04 -16.10
N ARG A 231 16.58 -10.03 -14.92
CA ARG A 231 15.19 -10.42 -14.70
C ARG A 231 14.45 -9.50 -13.73
N ALA A 232 13.16 -9.30 -13.97
CA ALA A 232 12.23 -8.81 -12.97
C ALA A 232 11.68 -10.03 -12.21
N ALA A 233 12.20 -10.30 -11.01
CA ALA A 233 11.76 -11.41 -10.17
C ALA A 233 10.30 -11.22 -9.74
N ARG A 234 9.91 -9.96 -9.53
CA ARG A 234 8.53 -9.55 -9.25
C ARG A 234 8.33 -8.11 -9.69
N TYR A 235 7.23 -7.82 -10.32
CA TYR A 235 6.76 -6.44 -10.53
C TYR A 235 5.24 -6.38 -10.57
N ARG A 236 4.69 -5.20 -10.37
CA ARG A 236 3.25 -4.95 -10.36
C ARG A 236 2.91 -3.88 -11.38
N THR A 237 1.76 -4.04 -12.00
CA THR A 237 1.19 -3.06 -12.95
C THR A 237 -0.28 -2.84 -12.60
N GLY A 238 -0.82 -1.71 -12.96
CA GLY A 238 -2.21 -1.35 -12.64
C GLY A 238 -2.31 0.08 -12.16
N GLY A 239 -3.19 0.31 -11.20
CA GLY A 239 -3.50 1.66 -10.74
C GLY A 239 -4.35 2.43 -11.75
N GLY A 240 -4.30 3.77 -11.66
CA GLY A 240 -5.04 4.67 -12.54
C GLY A 240 -6.53 4.77 -12.23
N SER A 241 -7.19 5.73 -12.90
CA SER A 241 -8.63 5.99 -12.75
C SER A 241 -9.51 4.82 -13.21
N VAL A 242 -8.99 3.94 -14.06
CA VAL A 242 -9.66 2.70 -14.51
C VAL A 242 -10.04 1.77 -13.36
N GLY A 243 -9.30 1.85 -12.23
CA GLY A 243 -9.61 1.10 -11.02
C GLY A 243 -10.85 1.57 -10.26
N ASN A 244 -11.34 2.78 -10.53
CA ASN A 244 -12.51 3.35 -9.88
C ASN A 244 -13.80 2.79 -10.51
N VAL A 245 -14.13 1.57 -10.16
CA VAL A 245 -15.30 0.87 -10.71
C VAL A 245 -16.55 1.11 -9.85
N PRO A 246 -17.75 1.17 -10.45
CA PRO A 246 -19.00 1.30 -9.70
C PRO A 246 -19.25 0.14 -8.73
N ALA A 247 -20.17 0.35 -7.79
CA ALA A 247 -20.64 -0.71 -6.90
C ALA A 247 -21.23 -1.89 -7.70
N ASN A 248 -21.08 -3.10 -7.19
CA ASN A 248 -21.58 -4.36 -7.74
C ASN A 248 -21.05 -4.72 -9.14
N THR A 249 -19.88 -4.23 -9.53
CA THR A 249 -19.24 -4.56 -10.80
C THR A 249 -18.18 -5.64 -10.69
N ILE A 250 -17.59 -5.83 -9.51
CA ILE A 250 -16.64 -6.93 -9.24
C ILE A 250 -17.46 -8.16 -8.84
N VAL A 251 -17.73 -9.04 -9.80
CA VAL A 251 -18.67 -10.18 -9.61
C VAL A 251 -18.02 -11.55 -9.80
N SER A 252 -16.72 -11.60 -10.06
CA SER A 252 -16.04 -12.88 -10.30
C SER A 252 -14.64 -12.92 -9.68
N CYS A 253 -14.26 -14.10 -9.19
CA CYS A 253 -12.91 -14.41 -8.76
C CYS A 253 -12.22 -15.22 -9.86
N LYS A 254 -11.01 -14.83 -10.29
CA LYS A 254 -10.26 -15.57 -11.31
C LYS A 254 -9.74 -16.92 -10.79
N GLN A 255 -9.48 -17.00 -9.48
CA GLN A 255 -9.10 -18.25 -8.84
C GLN A 255 -10.35 -19.01 -8.41
N ASN A 256 -10.43 -20.28 -8.78
CA ASN A 256 -11.51 -21.16 -8.31
C ASN A 256 -11.21 -21.56 -6.86
N LEU A 257 -11.81 -20.85 -5.91
CA LEU A 257 -11.72 -21.16 -4.49
C LEU A 257 -13.01 -21.90 -4.08
N SER A 258 -12.89 -23.17 -3.71
CA SER A 258 -14.04 -24.05 -3.44
C SER A 258 -14.98 -23.56 -2.32
N TYR A 259 -14.51 -22.66 -1.47
CA TYR A 259 -15.28 -22.06 -0.36
C TYR A 259 -15.85 -20.66 -0.69
N VAL A 260 -15.58 -20.11 -1.89
CA VAL A 260 -16.10 -18.82 -2.34
C VAL A 260 -17.19 -19.06 -3.38
N VAL A 261 -18.44 -18.80 -3.02
CA VAL A 261 -19.60 -18.96 -3.91
C VAL A 261 -19.76 -17.74 -4.84
N SER A 262 -19.59 -16.55 -4.30
CA SER A 262 -19.73 -15.30 -5.04
C SER A 262 -18.88 -14.20 -4.40
N VAL A 263 -18.55 -13.20 -5.18
CA VAL A 263 -17.87 -11.98 -4.72
C VAL A 263 -18.64 -10.76 -5.23
N THR A 264 -18.60 -9.68 -4.48
CA THR A 264 -19.14 -8.39 -4.93
C THR A 264 -18.44 -7.25 -4.20
N ASN A 265 -18.41 -6.07 -4.81
CA ASN A 265 -18.04 -4.83 -4.13
C ASN A 265 -19.33 -4.03 -3.85
N PRO A 266 -19.82 -4.01 -2.61
CA PRO A 266 -21.07 -3.29 -2.27
C PRO A 266 -20.95 -1.77 -2.44
N TYR A 267 -19.73 -1.25 -2.37
CA TYR A 267 -19.39 0.16 -2.56
C TYR A 267 -18.54 0.36 -3.81
N PRO A 268 -18.57 1.56 -4.43
CA PRO A 268 -17.69 1.85 -5.55
C PRO A 268 -16.23 1.85 -5.10
N ALA A 269 -15.34 1.40 -5.96
CA ALA A 269 -13.90 1.55 -5.75
C ALA A 269 -13.52 3.02 -6.04
N SER A 270 -12.60 3.54 -5.22
CA SER A 270 -12.15 4.93 -5.29
C SER A 270 -10.65 5.04 -5.03
N GLY A 271 -10.08 6.23 -5.20
CA GLY A 271 -8.67 6.50 -4.93
C GLY A 271 -7.72 6.25 -6.10
N GLY A 272 -8.23 5.67 -7.20
CA GLY A 272 -7.45 5.56 -8.43
C GLY A 272 -7.32 6.92 -9.12
N CYS A 273 -6.08 7.36 -9.38
CA CYS A 273 -5.81 8.54 -10.20
C CYS A 273 -4.78 8.21 -11.27
N ASP A 274 -4.92 8.85 -12.41
CA ASP A 274 -3.96 8.70 -13.50
C ASP A 274 -2.70 9.52 -13.18
N MET A 275 -1.60 9.14 -13.82
CA MET A 275 -0.34 9.85 -13.64
C MET A 275 -0.47 11.28 -14.18
N GLU A 276 0.11 12.23 -13.45
CA GLU A 276 0.18 13.63 -13.86
C GLU A 276 0.85 13.75 -15.24
N ASP A 277 0.25 14.49 -16.13
CA ASP A 277 0.87 14.77 -17.42
C ASP A 277 1.93 15.90 -17.33
N VAL A 278 2.75 16.02 -18.39
CA VAL A 278 3.83 17.00 -18.42
C VAL A 278 3.31 18.44 -18.34
N GLU A 279 2.16 18.74 -18.90
CA GLU A 279 1.58 20.08 -18.88
C GLU A 279 1.08 20.45 -17.48
N GLN A 280 0.47 19.53 -16.78
CA GLN A 280 0.09 19.71 -15.37
C GLN A 280 1.32 19.87 -14.48
N ALA A 281 2.36 19.05 -14.69
CA ALA A 281 3.62 19.18 -13.98
C ALA A 281 4.28 20.56 -14.19
N LYS A 282 4.25 21.11 -15.41
CA LYS A 282 4.75 22.46 -15.71
C LYS A 282 3.96 23.55 -14.98
N LEU A 283 2.66 23.40 -14.83
CA LEU A 283 1.82 24.34 -14.08
C LEU A 283 2.11 24.26 -12.58
N ARG A 284 2.36 23.08 -12.06
CA ARG A 284 2.63 22.84 -10.64
C ARG A 284 4.05 23.24 -10.22
N ALA A 285 5.05 23.00 -11.05
CA ALA A 285 6.46 23.17 -10.71
C ALA A 285 6.82 24.57 -10.18
N PRO A 286 6.35 25.70 -10.76
CA PRO A 286 6.63 27.05 -10.23
C PRO A 286 6.13 27.25 -8.80
N HIS A 287 4.96 26.72 -8.46
CA HIS A 287 4.40 26.82 -7.12
C HIS A 287 5.19 25.99 -6.11
N VAL A 288 5.59 24.77 -6.47
CA VAL A 288 6.43 23.89 -5.61
C VAL A 288 7.76 24.58 -5.32
N LEU A 289 8.40 25.15 -6.34
CA LEU A 289 9.69 25.85 -6.19
C LEU A 289 9.56 27.12 -5.33
N LYS A 290 8.46 27.87 -5.49
CA LYS A 290 8.18 29.11 -4.73
C LYS A 290 7.84 28.80 -3.28
N ALA A 291 6.88 27.91 -3.04
CA ALA A 291 6.36 27.61 -1.72
C ALA A 291 7.30 26.72 -0.88
N ARG A 292 8.09 25.84 -1.52
CA ARG A 292 8.96 24.84 -0.87
C ARG A 292 8.21 24.08 0.24
N ASN A 293 6.98 23.66 -0.03
CA ASN A 293 6.06 23.02 0.90
C ASN A 293 5.78 23.82 2.19
N ARG A 294 5.83 25.14 2.12
CA ARG A 294 5.49 26.04 3.23
C ARG A 294 4.44 27.03 2.78
N ALA A 295 3.41 27.25 3.59
CA ALA A 295 2.42 28.29 3.39
C ALA A 295 2.86 29.56 4.12
N VAL A 296 3.16 30.62 3.38
CA VAL A 296 3.54 31.93 3.90
C VAL A 296 2.61 33.05 3.37
N THR A 297 2.22 32.93 2.12
CA THR A 297 1.31 33.90 1.46
C THR A 297 -0.09 33.31 1.32
N LEU A 298 -1.10 34.15 1.13
CA LEU A 298 -2.48 33.70 0.86
C LEU A 298 -2.53 32.73 -0.34
N ASP A 299 -1.75 33.00 -1.38
CA ASP A 299 -1.63 32.16 -2.56
C ASP A 299 -1.05 30.78 -2.22
N ASP A 300 -0.09 30.70 -1.28
CA ASP A 300 0.49 29.43 -0.87
C ASP A 300 -0.55 28.58 -0.13
N PHE A 301 -1.38 29.18 0.74
CA PHE A 301 -2.49 28.48 1.40
C PHE A 301 -3.53 27.98 0.40
N GLU A 302 -3.93 28.80 -0.57
CA GLU A 302 -4.88 28.40 -1.60
C GLU A 302 -4.32 27.24 -2.45
N TRP A 303 -3.03 27.32 -2.80
CA TRP A 303 -2.38 26.30 -3.60
C TRP A 303 -2.23 24.99 -2.84
N LEU A 304 -1.68 25.01 -1.62
CA LEU A 304 -1.49 23.82 -0.79
C LEU A 304 -2.83 23.13 -0.45
N ALA A 305 -3.88 23.91 -0.17
CA ALA A 305 -5.20 23.36 0.09
C ALA A 305 -5.79 22.65 -1.14
N ARG A 306 -5.52 23.15 -2.34
CA ARG A 306 -5.92 22.51 -3.61
C ARG A 306 -5.11 21.26 -3.88
N GLU A 307 -3.81 21.29 -3.60
CA GLU A 307 -2.90 20.16 -3.77
C GLU A 307 -3.20 19.02 -2.78
N ALA A 308 -3.73 19.35 -1.60
CA ALA A 308 -4.05 18.38 -0.56
C ALA A 308 -5.14 17.37 -0.96
N SER A 309 -6.02 17.71 -1.93
CA SER A 309 -7.07 16.81 -2.39
C SER A 309 -7.57 17.16 -3.79
N ASN A 310 -7.60 16.16 -4.67
CA ASN A 310 -8.21 16.28 -6.00
C ASN A 310 -9.72 16.57 -5.97
N SER A 311 -10.38 16.41 -4.83
CA SER A 311 -11.79 16.75 -4.63
C SER A 311 -12.03 18.24 -4.44
N VAL A 312 -10.96 19.03 -4.23
CA VAL A 312 -11.05 20.48 -4.02
C VAL A 312 -10.96 21.21 -5.36
N ALA A 313 -12.11 21.61 -5.90
CA ALA A 313 -12.16 22.32 -7.17
C ALA A 313 -11.78 23.81 -7.06
N ARG A 314 -12.10 24.46 -5.95
CA ARG A 314 -11.82 25.89 -5.74
C ARG A 314 -11.54 26.18 -4.28
N VAL A 315 -10.51 26.98 -4.03
CA VAL A 315 -10.11 27.47 -2.69
C VAL A 315 -9.97 28.98 -2.73
N LYS A 316 -10.35 29.62 -1.65
CA LYS A 316 -10.08 31.05 -1.41
C LYS A 316 -9.65 31.25 0.03
N CYS A 317 -8.46 31.77 0.23
CA CYS A 317 -7.97 32.16 1.55
C CYS A 317 -8.50 33.56 1.88
N LEU A 318 -9.15 33.71 3.02
CA LEU A 318 -9.60 34.99 3.56
C LEU A 318 -8.59 35.42 4.61
N PRO A 319 -8.14 36.72 4.60
CA PRO A 319 -7.20 37.27 5.55
C PRO A 319 -7.78 37.39 6.95
#